data_b2f1bbb6eddfc2f2f6d977f86a4de359
#
_entry.id   b2f1bbb6eddfc2f2f6d977f86a4de359
#
_cell.length_a   1.000
_cell.length_b   1.000
_cell.length_c   1.000
_cell.angle_alpha   90.00
_cell.angle_beta   90.00
_cell.angle_gamma   90.00
#
_symmetry.space_group_name_H-M   'P 1'
#
loop_
_entity.id
_entity.type
_entity.pdbx_description
1 polymer ?
#
loop_
_entity_poly.entity_id
_entity_poly.type
_entity_poly.pdbx_seq_one_letter_code
_entity_poly.pdbx_strand_id
1 'polypeptide(L)'
;DLADIGVDSFKIEGRMKRPEYIAASASAFRQMLDTGHADQGLLENLSNVFARSGHTDGYYKGALGNDMFGHRTETDVAASEKVLSSLRQLYRAERQRVGVKMKFYAKLGEKSRLTVTDGEHSVNVFGAEPQIAARRAADYDYVRGQCEKLGGTAYYCADFECDIDENIALSASALNAMRRECAEKLNDARKPKAIEFKGAGLKPEKPTKYNNTPLFARFSDIDRVPDNLSGLEKLFVPVNSGADKLLELINRAGDTEIGVELPRAMFSLEKPCEKWLSSAKELGVKYALCHNIAAVNVAKKCGMKIVGGFGLNVFNSAAVLTAKDMGAEYVTLSFELSSGKMSAIAGDNLGVVGYGKLPLMLTRNCPVSGKKGKCDVCSHNRVVVDRMGERFNVDCNYGMSELVNSKVLWLADRRDITDGYRFIMLTFTDEDKMKAGYVISAYLGGDK
;
A
#
# COMPACT_ATOMS: atom_id res chain seq x y z
N ASP A 1 19.80 -3.54 21.77
CA ASP A 1 20.48 -2.44 21.06
C ASP A 1 19.50 -1.37 20.56
N LEU A 2 18.52 -1.69 19.67
CA LEU A 2 17.61 -0.66 19.14
C LEU A 2 16.67 -0.08 20.22
N ALA A 3 16.18 -0.91 21.14
CA ALA A 3 15.40 -0.42 22.30
C ALA A 3 16.25 0.45 23.23
N ASP A 4 17.51 0.07 23.46
CA ASP A 4 18.44 0.77 24.36
C ASP A 4 18.77 2.20 23.86
N ILE A 5 18.75 2.41 22.55
CA ILE A 5 18.94 3.74 21.95
C ILE A 5 17.64 4.54 21.80
N GLY A 6 16.52 4.06 22.36
CA GLY A 6 15.27 4.79 22.44
C GLY A 6 14.32 4.59 21.25
N VAL A 7 14.39 3.47 20.53
CA VAL A 7 13.40 3.13 19.50
C VAL A 7 12.11 2.63 20.17
N ASP A 8 11.04 3.39 20.05
CA ASP A 8 9.75 3.11 20.73
C ASP A 8 8.93 2.01 20.06
N SER A 9 9.09 1.79 18.76
CA SER A 9 8.25 0.84 17.99
C SER A 9 9.04 0.11 16.92
N PHE A 10 8.83 -1.21 16.83
CA PHE A 10 9.47 -2.10 15.85
C PHE A 10 8.41 -2.62 14.87
N LYS A 11 8.59 -2.32 13.59
CA LYS A 11 7.74 -2.84 12.53
C LYS A 11 8.31 -4.14 11.98
N ILE A 12 7.55 -5.24 12.10
CA ILE A 12 7.87 -6.51 11.47
C ILE A 12 7.20 -6.53 10.09
N GLU A 13 8.02 -6.61 9.02
CA GLU A 13 7.50 -6.68 7.65
C GLU A 13 7.31 -8.14 7.23
N GLY A 14 6.08 -8.47 6.83
CA GLY A 14 5.71 -9.83 6.47
C GLY A 14 4.86 -9.93 5.20
N ARG A 15 4.89 -8.91 4.32
CA ARG A 15 4.15 -8.94 3.07
C ARG A 15 4.51 -10.18 2.25
N MET A 16 3.49 -10.91 1.77
CA MET A 16 3.64 -12.18 1.06
C MET A 16 4.24 -13.33 1.90
N LYS A 17 4.33 -13.17 3.21
CA LYS A 17 4.73 -14.22 4.14
C LYS A 17 3.51 -14.94 4.73
N ARG A 18 3.72 -16.19 5.15
CA ARG A 18 2.69 -16.98 5.85
C ARG A 18 2.44 -16.42 7.26
N PRO A 19 1.23 -16.62 7.83
CA PRO A 19 0.93 -16.22 9.21
C PRO A 19 1.91 -16.79 10.24
N GLU A 20 2.42 -17.99 10.01
CA GLU A 20 3.38 -18.67 10.86
C GLU A 20 4.70 -17.88 11.01
N TYR A 21 5.17 -17.27 9.93
CA TYR A 21 6.33 -16.38 9.98
C TYR A 21 6.08 -15.16 10.87
N ILE A 22 4.92 -14.54 10.73
CA ILE A 22 4.56 -13.34 11.52
C ILE A 22 4.44 -13.72 12.99
N ALA A 23 3.79 -14.86 13.30
CA ALA A 23 3.65 -15.35 14.67
C ALA A 23 4.99 -15.68 15.32
N ALA A 24 5.88 -16.38 14.60
CA ALA A 24 7.21 -16.71 15.09
C ALA A 24 8.05 -15.44 15.34
N SER A 25 8.05 -14.51 14.38
CA SER A 25 8.76 -13.24 14.50
C SER A 25 8.25 -12.42 15.68
N ALA A 26 6.93 -12.20 15.78
CA ALA A 26 6.34 -11.43 16.86
C ALA A 26 6.62 -12.07 18.24
N SER A 27 6.57 -13.40 18.33
CA SER A 27 6.86 -14.12 19.58
C SER A 27 8.32 -14.02 19.98
N ALA A 28 9.26 -14.15 19.02
CA ALA A 28 10.70 -14.03 19.30
C ALA A 28 11.07 -12.61 19.75
N PHE A 29 10.59 -11.58 19.03
CA PHE A 29 10.83 -10.20 19.42
C PHE A 29 10.18 -9.84 20.75
N ARG A 30 8.98 -10.37 21.04
CA ARG A 30 8.31 -10.13 22.33
C ARG A 30 9.08 -10.76 23.49
N GLN A 31 9.54 -12.00 23.34
CA GLN A 31 10.39 -12.65 24.36
C GLN A 31 11.68 -11.85 24.59
N MET A 32 12.35 -11.47 23.51
CA MET A 32 13.59 -10.68 23.59
C MET A 32 13.40 -9.37 24.36
N LEU A 33 12.29 -8.65 24.10
CA LEU A 33 11.97 -7.39 24.78
C LEU A 33 11.60 -7.59 26.26
N ASP A 34 10.93 -8.70 26.60
CA ASP A 34 10.44 -8.96 27.94
C ASP A 34 11.54 -9.54 28.87
N THR A 35 12.43 -10.36 28.32
CA THR A 35 13.37 -11.18 29.12
C THR A 35 14.84 -11.00 28.73
N GLY A 36 15.14 -10.22 27.70
CA GLY A 36 16.51 -10.04 27.18
C GLY A 36 17.02 -11.20 26.31
N HIS A 37 16.25 -12.29 26.17
CA HIS A 37 16.61 -13.43 25.32
C HIS A 37 15.36 -14.05 24.67
N ALA A 38 15.55 -14.76 23.59
CA ALA A 38 14.49 -15.53 22.94
C ALA A 38 14.84 -17.04 22.99
N ASP A 39 13.81 -17.87 23.09
CA ASP A 39 13.95 -19.32 23.10
C ASP A 39 14.66 -19.82 21.84
N GLN A 40 15.67 -20.69 22.00
CA GLN A 40 16.48 -21.19 20.88
C GLN A 40 15.64 -21.95 19.85
N GLY A 41 14.69 -22.78 20.31
CA GLY A 41 13.81 -23.52 19.42
C GLY A 41 12.88 -22.60 18.61
N LEU A 42 12.45 -21.47 19.22
CA LEU A 42 11.67 -20.46 18.51
C LEU A 42 12.49 -19.74 17.44
N LEU A 43 13.76 -19.43 17.72
CA LEU A 43 14.68 -18.82 16.75
C LEU A 43 15.00 -19.77 15.59
N GLU A 44 15.20 -21.05 15.86
CA GLU A 44 15.38 -22.08 14.85
C GLU A 44 14.13 -22.24 13.96
N ASN A 45 12.95 -22.27 14.57
CA ASN A 45 11.68 -22.32 13.86
C ASN A 45 11.46 -21.07 13.00
N LEU A 46 11.81 -19.89 13.50
CA LEU A 46 11.77 -18.63 12.75
C LEU A 46 12.72 -18.70 11.55
N SER A 47 13.94 -19.17 11.73
CA SER A 47 14.90 -19.36 10.65
C SER A 47 14.35 -20.33 9.59
N ASN A 48 13.81 -21.47 9.98
CA ASN A 48 13.25 -22.46 9.08
C ASN A 48 12.01 -21.97 8.30
N VAL A 49 11.12 -21.20 8.93
CA VAL A 49 9.92 -20.67 8.24
C VAL A 49 10.23 -19.49 7.33
N PHE A 50 11.30 -18.75 7.60
CA PHE A 50 11.74 -17.63 6.77
C PHE A 50 12.50 -18.07 5.52
N ALA A 51 13.26 -19.13 5.63
CA ALA A 51 14.27 -19.70 4.72
C ALA A 51 14.35 -19.11 3.29
N ARG A 52 15.39 -18.32 3.09
CA ARG A 52 15.94 -17.88 1.79
C ARG A 52 17.46 -17.79 1.93
N SER A 53 18.12 -18.91 2.20
CA SER A 53 19.57 -18.95 2.42
C SER A 53 20.08 -18.14 3.63
N GLY A 54 19.24 -17.98 4.68
CA GLY A 54 19.59 -17.29 5.92
C GLY A 54 19.03 -15.88 6.09
N HIS A 55 19.49 -15.22 7.15
CA HIS A 55 19.17 -13.84 7.48
C HIS A 55 20.33 -12.92 7.13
N THR A 56 20.05 -11.65 6.87
CA THR A 56 21.07 -10.62 6.70
C THR A 56 20.87 -9.49 7.70
N ASP A 57 21.96 -8.98 8.22
CA ASP A 57 22.03 -7.78 9.04
C ASP A 57 22.69 -6.59 8.29
N GLY A 58 22.76 -6.70 6.95
CA GLY A 58 23.46 -5.73 6.11
C GLY A 58 22.96 -4.31 6.28
N TYR A 59 21.64 -4.10 6.44
CA TYR A 59 21.12 -2.75 6.72
C TYR A 59 21.53 -2.24 8.10
N TYR A 60 21.53 -3.10 9.10
CA TYR A 60 21.94 -2.75 10.46
C TYR A 60 23.43 -2.37 10.55
N LYS A 61 24.26 -3.12 9.85
CA LYS A 61 25.72 -2.90 9.80
C LYS A 61 26.19 -1.92 8.73
N GLY A 62 25.27 -1.45 7.85
CA GLY A 62 25.63 -0.62 6.70
C GLY A 62 26.41 -1.36 5.60
N ALA A 63 26.50 -2.68 5.68
CA ALA A 63 27.18 -3.54 4.70
C ALA A 63 26.19 -3.94 3.57
N LEU A 64 26.00 -3.02 2.60
CA LEU A 64 25.07 -3.25 1.48
C LEU A 64 25.79 -3.95 0.32
N GLY A 65 25.38 -5.17 0.01
CA GLY A 65 25.98 -5.99 -1.05
C GLY A 65 25.04 -7.04 -1.62
N ASN A 66 25.56 -7.86 -2.53
CA ASN A 66 24.80 -8.96 -3.13
C ASN A 66 24.46 -10.06 -2.10
N ASP A 67 25.20 -10.18 -1.02
CA ASP A 67 25.00 -11.16 0.06
C ASP A 67 23.69 -10.91 0.83
N MET A 68 23.06 -9.73 0.64
CA MET A 68 21.74 -9.42 1.20
C MET A 68 20.59 -10.12 0.45
N PHE A 69 20.83 -10.69 -0.74
CA PHE A 69 19.83 -11.35 -1.55
C PHE A 69 19.93 -12.86 -1.42
N GLY A 70 19.01 -13.44 -0.64
CA GLY A 70 18.90 -14.88 -0.53
C GLY A 70 18.01 -15.50 -1.62
N HIS A 71 18.31 -16.74 -1.99
CA HIS A 71 17.50 -17.55 -2.90
C HIS A 71 16.83 -18.66 -2.11
N ARG A 72 15.58 -18.97 -2.43
CA ARG A 72 14.85 -20.07 -1.81
C ARG A 72 15.22 -21.37 -2.51
N THR A 73 15.66 -22.38 -1.73
CA THR A 73 16.02 -23.71 -2.21
C THR A 73 14.91 -24.72 -1.90
N GLU A 74 14.95 -25.92 -2.49
CA GLU A 74 14.01 -27.00 -2.17
C GLU A 74 14.17 -27.47 -0.70
N THR A 75 15.39 -27.47 -0.18
CA THR A 75 15.67 -27.79 1.22
C THR A 75 15.03 -26.81 2.17
N ASP A 76 15.00 -25.53 1.83
CA ASP A 76 14.31 -24.49 2.59
C ASP A 76 12.80 -24.73 2.64
N VAL A 77 12.20 -25.19 1.54
CA VAL A 77 10.77 -25.51 1.49
C VAL A 77 10.46 -26.66 2.44
N ALA A 78 11.23 -27.74 2.38
CA ALA A 78 11.05 -28.92 3.24
C ALA A 78 11.25 -28.60 4.73
N ALA A 79 12.24 -27.78 5.09
CA ALA A 79 12.48 -27.32 6.46
C ALA A 79 11.30 -26.47 6.96
N SER A 80 10.78 -25.56 6.12
CA SER A 80 9.63 -24.73 6.44
C SER A 80 8.38 -25.56 6.78
N GLU A 81 8.07 -26.59 6.00
CA GLU A 81 6.88 -27.43 6.21
C GLU A 81 6.89 -28.18 7.56
N LYS A 82 8.05 -28.62 8.01
CA LYS A 82 8.20 -29.34 9.29
C LYS A 82 7.78 -28.52 10.51
N VAL A 83 7.98 -27.20 10.47
CA VAL A 83 7.73 -26.32 11.62
C VAL A 83 6.37 -25.62 11.60
N LEU A 84 5.62 -25.71 10.48
CA LEU A 84 4.34 -25.00 10.35
C LEU A 84 3.30 -25.40 11.38
N SER A 85 3.21 -26.69 11.73
CA SER A 85 2.21 -27.17 12.67
C SER A 85 2.44 -26.66 14.10
N SER A 86 3.69 -26.59 14.54
CA SER A 86 4.06 -26.04 15.86
C SER A 86 3.84 -24.53 15.90
N LEU A 87 4.21 -23.79 14.85
CA LEU A 87 4.03 -22.36 14.78
C LEU A 87 2.56 -21.94 14.73
N ARG A 88 1.67 -22.74 14.15
CA ARG A 88 0.22 -22.51 14.19
C ARG A 88 -0.36 -22.46 15.59
N GLN A 89 0.24 -23.17 16.54
CA GLN A 89 -0.19 -23.14 17.94
C GLN A 89 -0.02 -21.75 18.56
N LEU A 90 0.92 -20.94 18.08
CA LEU A 90 1.18 -19.59 18.59
C LEU A 90 -0.01 -18.62 18.43
N TYR A 91 -0.88 -18.86 17.44
CA TYR A 91 -2.01 -17.97 17.14
C TYR A 91 -3.35 -18.69 17.00
N ARG A 92 -3.39 -19.99 17.29
CA ARG A 92 -4.61 -20.80 17.15
C ARG A 92 -5.70 -20.44 18.17
N ALA A 93 -5.29 -19.98 19.33
CA ALA A 93 -6.19 -19.55 20.41
C ALA A 93 -5.78 -18.20 20.96
N GLU A 94 -6.76 -17.42 21.38
CA GLU A 94 -6.51 -16.16 22.07
C GLU A 94 -5.76 -16.42 23.37
N ARG A 95 -4.74 -15.63 23.67
CA ARG A 95 -3.98 -15.73 24.93
C ARG A 95 -4.69 -14.92 26.00
N GLN A 96 -4.96 -15.57 27.13
CA GLN A 96 -5.49 -14.92 28.32
C GLN A 96 -4.41 -14.02 28.95
N ARG A 97 -4.62 -12.70 28.91
CA ARG A 97 -3.66 -11.69 29.40
C ARG A 97 -4.26 -10.69 30.38
N VAL A 98 -5.58 -10.62 30.42
CA VAL A 98 -6.32 -9.61 31.19
C VAL A 98 -6.98 -10.31 32.36
N GLY A 99 -6.52 -10.02 33.58
CA GLY A 99 -7.16 -10.48 34.81
C GLY A 99 -8.48 -9.76 35.03
N VAL A 100 -9.55 -10.53 35.23
CA VAL A 100 -10.85 -9.98 35.57
C VAL A 100 -11.31 -10.46 36.94
N LYS A 101 -11.95 -9.57 37.70
CA LYS A 101 -12.71 -9.93 38.87
C LYS A 101 -14.16 -10.19 38.48
N MET A 102 -14.72 -11.26 38.98
CA MET A 102 -16.07 -11.72 38.65
C MET A 102 -16.89 -11.81 39.94
N LYS A 103 -18.12 -11.27 39.90
CA LYS A 103 -19.07 -11.39 41.01
C LYS A 103 -20.38 -11.92 40.49
N PHE A 104 -20.77 -13.09 41.00
CA PHE A 104 -22.07 -13.71 40.70
C PHE A 104 -23.03 -13.53 41.84
N TYR A 105 -24.26 -13.16 41.52
CA TYR A 105 -25.34 -12.95 42.47
C TYR A 105 -26.61 -13.67 42.00
N ALA A 106 -27.24 -14.43 42.86
CA ALA A 106 -28.53 -15.07 42.57
C ALA A 106 -29.33 -15.36 43.85
N LYS A 107 -30.46 -14.67 44.03
CA LYS A 107 -31.39 -14.83 45.12
C LYS A 107 -32.77 -15.21 44.61
N LEU A 108 -33.54 -15.98 45.37
CA LEU A 108 -34.94 -16.31 45.03
C LEU A 108 -35.80 -15.02 44.88
N GLY A 109 -36.57 -14.94 43.81
CA GLY A 109 -37.40 -13.77 43.51
C GLY A 109 -36.67 -12.61 42.85
N GLU A 110 -35.35 -12.74 42.58
CA GLU A 110 -34.56 -11.73 41.92
C GLU A 110 -33.87 -12.30 40.68
N LYS A 111 -33.63 -11.47 39.65
CA LYS A 111 -32.83 -11.89 38.50
C LYS A 111 -31.39 -12.13 38.92
N SER A 112 -30.83 -13.26 38.46
CA SER A 112 -29.40 -13.51 38.65
C SER A 112 -28.58 -12.46 37.92
N ARG A 113 -27.39 -12.16 38.43
CA ARG A 113 -26.48 -11.15 37.85
C ARG A 113 -25.06 -11.64 37.90
N LEU A 114 -24.34 -11.49 36.77
CA LEU A 114 -22.90 -11.64 36.66
C LEU A 114 -22.27 -10.28 36.37
N THR A 115 -21.41 -9.82 37.27
CA THR A 115 -20.61 -8.61 37.14
C THR A 115 -19.16 -9.03 36.80
N VAL A 116 -18.56 -8.41 35.80
CA VAL A 116 -17.16 -8.66 35.40
C VAL A 116 -16.46 -7.32 35.26
N THR A 117 -15.27 -7.19 35.86
CA THR A 117 -14.46 -5.97 35.76
C THR A 117 -12.98 -6.31 35.56
N ASP A 118 -12.29 -5.52 34.74
CA ASP A 118 -10.84 -5.55 34.58
C ASP A 118 -10.11 -4.47 35.42
N GLY A 119 -10.86 -3.77 36.25
CA GLY A 119 -10.37 -2.67 37.11
C GLY A 119 -10.62 -1.29 36.49
N GLU A 120 -10.69 -1.15 35.18
CA GLU A 120 -11.02 0.11 34.49
C GLU A 120 -12.46 0.11 33.96
N HIS A 121 -12.92 -1.03 33.47
CA HIS A 121 -14.26 -1.22 32.93
C HIS A 121 -15.04 -2.24 33.75
N SER A 122 -16.34 -2.04 33.87
CA SER A 122 -17.23 -2.97 34.57
C SER A 122 -18.51 -3.18 33.75
N VAL A 123 -18.91 -4.43 33.61
CA VAL A 123 -20.11 -4.83 32.88
C VAL A 123 -21.00 -5.75 33.73
N ASN A 124 -22.30 -5.65 33.51
CA ASN A 124 -23.28 -6.46 34.16
C ASN A 124 -24.15 -7.20 33.15
N VAL A 125 -24.39 -8.46 33.38
CA VAL A 125 -25.34 -9.29 32.62
C VAL A 125 -26.35 -9.88 33.61
N PHE A 126 -27.64 -9.74 33.28
CA PHE A 126 -28.73 -10.30 34.06
C PHE A 126 -29.21 -11.59 33.42
N GLY A 127 -29.37 -12.61 34.24
CA GLY A 127 -29.97 -13.89 33.86
C GLY A 127 -31.40 -14.03 34.37
N ALA A 128 -31.95 -15.24 34.22
CA ALA A 128 -33.26 -15.56 34.76
C ALA A 128 -33.26 -15.59 36.32
N GLU A 129 -34.42 -15.50 36.91
CA GLU A 129 -34.63 -15.77 38.35
C GLU A 129 -34.27 -17.23 38.62
N PRO A 130 -33.47 -17.52 39.66
CA PRO A 130 -33.22 -18.88 40.09
C PRO A 130 -34.48 -19.55 40.63
N GLN A 131 -34.60 -20.83 40.42
CA GLN A 131 -35.69 -21.63 40.95
C GLN A 131 -35.17 -22.52 42.08
N ILE A 132 -36.10 -23.00 42.96
CA ILE A 132 -35.76 -23.97 44.00
C ILE A 132 -35.26 -25.26 43.31
N ALA A 133 -34.17 -25.81 43.79
CA ALA A 133 -33.55 -27.01 43.20
C ALA A 133 -34.40 -28.26 43.50
N ALA A 134 -34.88 -28.91 42.43
CA ALA A 134 -35.63 -30.16 42.54
C ALA A 134 -34.72 -31.40 42.79
N ARG A 135 -33.44 -31.33 42.43
CA ARG A 135 -32.49 -32.46 42.58
C ARG A 135 -31.12 -32.02 43.11
N ARG A 136 -30.42 -31.15 42.44
CA ARG A 136 -29.08 -30.68 42.83
C ARG A 136 -29.08 -29.16 42.92
N ALA A 137 -28.76 -28.65 44.10
CA ALA A 137 -28.56 -27.22 44.31
C ALA A 137 -27.22 -26.77 43.69
N ALA A 138 -27.19 -25.53 43.23
CA ALA A 138 -25.96 -24.89 42.82
C ALA A 138 -25.13 -24.51 44.06
N ASP A 139 -23.86 -24.81 44.04
CA ASP A 139 -22.90 -24.41 45.06
C ASP A 139 -21.86 -23.46 44.47
N TYR A 140 -21.01 -22.91 45.31
CA TYR A 140 -19.94 -22.00 44.95
C TYR A 140 -19.04 -22.59 43.86
N ASP A 141 -18.58 -23.83 44.06
CA ASP A 141 -17.62 -24.48 43.15
C ASP A 141 -18.22 -24.75 41.77
N TYR A 142 -19.49 -25.14 41.73
CA TYR A 142 -20.21 -25.32 40.47
C TYR A 142 -20.33 -24.00 39.68
N VAL A 143 -20.76 -22.90 40.34
CA VAL A 143 -20.94 -21.61 39.68
C VAL A 143 -19.59 -21.07 39.21
N ARG A 144 -18.60 -21.08 40.09
CA ARG A 144 -17.22 -20.68 39.78
C ARG A 144 -16.68 -21.45 38.57
N GLY A 145 -16.79 -22.77 38.61
CA GLY A 145 -16.29 -23.62 37.54
C GLY A 145 -16.96 -23.42 36.17
N GLN A 146 -18.20 -22.84 36.13
CA GLN A 146 -18.82 -22.44 34.85
C GLN A 146 -18.39 -21.03 34.41
N CYS A 147 -18.25 -20.08 35.34
CA CYS A 147 -17.89 -18.70 35.05
C CYS A 147 -16.42 -18.53 34.68
N GLU A 148 -15.52 -19.31 35.23
CA GLU A 148 -14.08 -19.27 34.93
C GLU A 148 -13.68 -19.87 33.56
N LYS A 149 -14.61 -20.50 32.83
CA LYS A 149 -14.34 -21.06 31.51
C LYS A 149 -14.14 -19.98 30.42
N LEU A 150 -13.14 -19.12 30.62
CA LEU A 150 -12.83 -17.99 29.75
C LEU A 150 -11.90 -18.34 28.57
N GLY A 151 -11.66 -19.62 28.31
CA GLY A 151 -10.83 -20.07 27.17
C GLY A 151 -11.36 -19.53 25.84
N GLY A 152 -10.44 -19.13 24.94
CA GLY A 152 -10.77 -18.48 23.68
C GLY A 152 -11.09 -16.97 23.81
N THR A 153 -10.87 -16.38 24.99
CA THR A 153 -10.94 -14.92 25.22
C THR A 153 -9.61 -14.39 25.74
N ALA A 154 -9.43 -13.07 25.75
CA ALA A 154 -8.26 -12.42 26.33
C ALA A 154 -8.25 -12.45 27.87
N TYR A 155 -9.29 -12.93 28.50
CA TYR A 155 -9.53 -12.83 29.95
C TYR A 155 -9.17 -14.10 30.71
N TYR A 156 -8.69 -13.95 31.94
CA TYR A 156 -8.62 -15.00 32.97
C TYR A 156 -9.26 -14.49 34.26
N CYS A 157 -9.87 -15.37 35.01
CA CYS A 157 -10.45 -15.02 36.31
C CYS A 157 -9.33 -14.84 37.33
N ALA A 158 -9.13 -13.60 37.80
CA ALA A 158 -8.16 -13.27 38.84
C ALA A 158 -8.78 -13.38 40.23
N ASP A 159 -10.09 -13.14 40.33
CA ASP A 159 -10.85 -13.18 41.61
C ASP A 159 -12.30 -13.51 41.31
N PHE A 160 -12.94 -14.31 42.17
CA PHE A 160 -14.34 -14.74 42.04
C PHE A 160 -15.10 -14.65 43.34
N GLU A 161 -16.14 -13.82 43.37
CA GLU A 161 -17.11 -13.71 44.47
C GLU A 161 -18.45 -14.35 44.06
N CYS A 162 -19.09 -15.04 44.98
CA CYS A 162 -20.38 -15.66 44.76
C CYS A 162 -21.28 -15.43 45.94
N ASP A 163 -22.44 -14.80 45.72
CA ASP A 163 -23.50 -14.57 46.70
C ASP A 163 -24.79 -15.19 46.16
N ILE A 164 -25.11 -16.39 46.62
CA ILE A 164 -26.24 -17.19 46.15
C ILE A 164 -27.04 -17.71 47.36
N ASP A 165 -28.36 -17.89 47.17
CA ASP A 165 -29.18 -18.56 48.14
C ASP A 165 -28.92 -20.06 48.16
N GLU A 166 -29.16 -20.68 49.32
CA GLU A 166 -29.16 -22.12 49.45
C GLU A 166 -30.31 -22.76 48.64
N ASN A 167 -30.13 -23.99 48.17
CA ASN A 167 -31.14 -24.78 47.45
C ASN A 167 -31.69 -24.18 46.14
N ILE A 168 -30.93 -23.35 45.44
CA ILE A 168 -31.32 -22.84 44.12
C ILE A 168 -30.75 -23.69 42.99
N ALA A 169 -31.47 -23.74 41.89
CA ALA A 169 -31.03 -24.38 40.64
C ALA A 169 -30.53 -23.33 39.65
N LEU A 170 -29.33 -23.54 39.14
CA LEU A 170 -28.73 -22.74 38.06
C LEU A 170 -28.27 -23.67 36.94
N SER A 171 -28.73 -23.45 35.72
CA SER A 171 -28.33 -24.27 34.61
C SER A 171 -26.95 -23.86 34.07
N ALA A 172 -26.13 -24.84 33.69
CA ALA A 172 -24.85 -24.57 33.02
C ALA A 172 -25.00 -23.72 31.73
N SER A 173 -26.09 -23.92 31.01
CA SER A 173 -26.41 -23.13 29.83
C SER A 173 -26.57 -21.65 30.11
N ALA A 174 -27.36 -21.34 31.20
CA ALA A 174 -27.58 -19.95 31.62
C ALA A 174 -26.27 -19.26 32.07
N LEU A 175 -25.49 -19.93 32.93
CA LEU A 175 -24.20 -19.42 33.40
C LEU A 175 -23.23 -19.19 32.25
N ASN A 176 -23.14 -20.13 31.31
CA ASN A 176 -22.30 -20.00 30.12
C ASN A 176 -22.76 -18.89 29.16
N ALA A 177 -24.08 -18.64 29.07
CA ALA A 177 -24.61 -17.53 28.29
C ALA A 177 -24.21 -16.18 28.89
N MET A 178 -24.44 -16.02 30.22
CA MET A 178 -24.07 -14.81 30.97
C MET A 178 -22.56 -14.52 30.85
N ARG A 179 -21.71 -15.54 31.02
CA ARG A 179 -20.26 -15.41 30.88
C ARG A 179 -19.85 -14.91 29.48
N ARG A 180 -20.42 -15.51 28.42
CA ARG A 180 -20.11 -15.08 27.03
C ARG A 180 -20.54 -13.65 26.79
N GLU A 181 -21.75 -13.28 27.21
CA GLU A 181 -22.26 -11.93 27.07
C GLU A 181 -21.43 -10.92 27.89
N CYS A 182 -20.96 -11.28 29.08
CA CYS A 182 -20.05 -10.44 29.85
C CYS A 182 -18.73 -10.22 29.11
N ALA A 183 -18.13 -11.27 28.53
CA ALA A 183 -16.89 -11.16 27.78
C ALA A 183 -17.04 -10.25 26.52
N GLU A 184 -18.17 -10.37 25.81
CA GLU A 184 -18.48 -9.52 24.65
C GLU A 184 -18.68 -8.06 25.07
N LYS A 185 -19.48 -7.81 26.09
CA LYS A 185 -19.70 -6.45 26.63
C LYS A 185 -18.42 -5.81 27.14
N LEU A 186 -17.55 -6.59 27.79
CA LEU A 186 -16.28 -6.08 28.29
C LEU A 186 -15.33 -5.77 27.11
N ASN A 187 -15.31 -6.59 26.08
CA ASN A 187 -14.59 -6.28 24.84
C ASN A 187 -15.05 -4.96 24.23
N ASP A 188 -16.38 -4.72 24.19
CA ASP A 188 -16.94 -3.48 23.64
C ASP A 188 -16.60 -2.27 24.53
N ALA A 189 -16.68 -2.42 25.84
CA ALA A 189 -16.31 -1.37 26.78
C ALA A 189 -14.83 -0.98 26.70
N ARG A 190 -13.95 -1.94 26.41
CA ARG A 190 -12.50 -1.74 26.24
C ARG A 190 -12.11 -1.14 24.90
N LYS A 191 -13.01 -1.11 23.92
CA LYS A 191 -12.71 -0.46 22.63
C LYS A 191 -12.42 1.02 22.86
N PRO A 192 -11.34 1.56 22.30
CA PRO A 192 -11.11 2.99 22.35
C PRO A 192 -12.30 3.72 21.71
N LYS A 193 -12.77 4.77 22.38
CA LYS A 193 -13.80 5.64 21.79
C LYS A 193 -13.29 6.17 20.46
N ALA A 194 -14.12 6.07 19.43
CA ALA A 194 -13.81 6.66 18.15
C ALA A 194 -13.53 8.16 18.34
N ILE A 195 -12.37 8.61 17.91
CA ILE A 195 -12.06 10.04 17.92
C ILE A 195 -12.95 10.67 16.85
N GLU A 196 -13.89 11.52 17.25
CA GLU A 196 -14.61 12.36 16.31
C GLU A 196 -13.61 13.35 15.69
N PHE A 197 -13.22 13.08 14.48
CA PHE A 197 -12.38 14.00 13.74
C PHE A 197 -13.24 15.16 13.23
N LYS A 198 -13.22 16.27 13.95
CA LYS A 198 -13.76 17.56 13.48
C LYS A 198 -12.74 18.23 12.56
N GLY A 199 -12.46 17.62 11.43
CA GLY A 199 -11.64 18.23 10.39
C GLY A 199 -12.42 19.39 9.76
N ALA A 200 -11.74 20.48 9.43
CA ALA A 200 -12.27 21.46 8.48
C ALA A 200 -12.51 20.71 7.17
N GLY A 201 -13.76 20.41 6.86
CA GLY A 201 -14.11 19.70 5.64
C GLY A 201 -13.61 20.52 4.46
N LEU A 202 -12.65 19.98 3.71
CA LEU A 202 -12.35 20.50 2.39
C LEU A 202 -13.67 20.44 1.62
N LYS A 203 -14.18 21.61 1.22
CA LYS A 203 -15.31 21.68 0.30
C LYS A 203 -14.71 21.64 -1.10
N PRO A 204 -14.62 20.49 -1.75
CA PRO A 204 -14.14 20.45 -3.12
C PRO A 204 -15.12 21.23 -3.98
N GLU A 205 -14.57 22.03 -4.87
CA GLU A 205 -15.35 22.62 -5.96
C GLU A 205 -15.97 21.49 -6.82
N LYS A 206 -16.94 21.81 -7.65
CA LYS A 206 -17.50 20.84 -8.59
C LYS A 206 -16.44 20.45 -9.63
N PRO A 207 -16.48 19.21 -10.15
CA PRO A 207 -15.61 18.82 -11.26
C PRO A 207 -15.80 19.76 -12.45
N THR A 208 -14.70 20.30 -12.97
CA THR A 208 -14.72 21.12 -14.19
C THR A 208 -14.79 20.19 -15.40
N LYS A 209 -15.74 20.47 -16.31
CA LYS A 209 -15.86 19.74 -17.58
C LYS A 209 -15.46 20.64 -18.74
N TYR A 210 -14.78 20.07 -19.72
CA TYR A 210 -14.32 20.73 -20.93
C TYR A 210 -15.06 20.19 -22.16
N ASN A 211 -15.41 21.08 -23.10
CA ASN A 211 -16.07 20.66 -24.34
C ASN A 211 -15.11 20.03 -25.35
N ASN A 212 -13.84 20.32 -25.23
CA ASN A 212 -12.77 19.73 -26.03
C ASN A 212 -11.70 19.16 -25.10
N THR A 213 -11.23 17.95 -25.40
CA THR A 213 -10.21 17.27 -24.62
C THR A 213 -8.98 17.01 -25.51
N PRO A 214 -8.01 17.96 -25.53
CA PRO A 214 -6.81 17.84 -26.33
C PRO A 214 -5.91 16.69 -25.89
N LEU A 215 -5.03 16.28 -26.79
CA LEU A 215 -4.09 15.20 -26.56
C LEU A 215 -2.75 15.74 -26.07
N PHE A 216 -2.24 15.19 -25.00
CA PHE A 216 -0.85 15.29 -24.56
C PHE A 216 -0.18 13.94 -24.83
N ALA A 217 1.07 13.95 -25.27
CA ALA A 217 1.83 12.74 -25.51
C ALA A 217 3.11 12.73 -24.68
N ARG A 218 3.49 11.55 -24.18
CA ARG A 218 4.77 11.29 -23.50
C ARG A 218 5.48 10.17 -24.21
N PHE A 219 6.74 10.37 -24.57
CA PHE A 219 7.62 9.38 -25.17
C PHE A 219 8.79 9.08 -24.23
N SER A 220 9.09 7.80 -23.99
CA SER A 220 10.27 7.40 -23.21
C SER A 220 11.60 7.57 -23.99
N ASP A 221 11.51 7.73 -25.30
CA ASP A 221 12.65 7.90 -26.21
C ASP A 221 12.29 8.93 -27.29
N ILE A 222 13.08 9.99 -27.42
CA ILE A 222 12.88 11.07 -28.40
C ILE A 222 12.97 10.56 -29.85
N ASP A 223 13.78 9.52 -30.12
CA ASP A 223 13.96 8.97 -31.46
C ASP A 223 12.71 8.21 -31.98
N ARG A 224 11.75 7.93 -31.11
CA ARG A 224 10.47 7.27 -31.42
C ARG A 224 9.33 8.24 -31.70
N VAL A 225 9.56 9.53 -31.54
CA VAL A 225 8.56 10.56 -31.80
C VAL A 225 8.22 10.58 -33.29
N PRO A 226 6.95 10.41 -33.72
CA PRO A 226 6.57 10.41 -35.12
C PRO A 226 6.84 11.77 -35.79
N ASP A 227 6.93 11.78 -37.11
CA ASP A 227 7.26 13.01 -37.84
C ASP A 227 6.06 13.97 -37.88
N ASN A 228 4.83 13.44 -37.93
CA ASN A 228 3.61 14.23 -37.86
C ASN A 228 3.12 14.31 -36.41
N LEU A 229 3.03 15.52 -35.85
CA LEU A 229 2.56 15.81 -34.49
C LEU A 229 1.21 16.54 -34.46
N SER A 230 0.56 16.71 -35.63
CA SER A 230 -0.70 17.42 -35.73
C SER A 230 -1.75 16.83 -34.78
N GLY A 231 -2.46 17.71 -34.05
CA GLY A 231 -3.49 17.33 -33.08
C GLY A 231 -2.98 17.07 -31.66
N LEU A 232 -1.67 17.11 -31.44
CA LEU A 232 -1.10 17.14 -30.10
C LEU A 232 -0.99 18.60 -29.60
N GLU A 233 -1.53 18.88 -28.42
CA GLU A 233 -1.30 20.19 -27.76
C GLU A 233 0.07 20.23 -27.10
N LYS A 234 0.49 19.15 -26.42
CA LYS A 234 1.79 19.05 -25.76
C LYS A 234 2.44 17.69 -25.98
N LEU A 235 3.77 17.69 -26.10
CA LEU A 235 4.56 16.48 -26.20
C LEU A 235 5.75 16.54 -25.24
N PHE A 236 5.97 15.44 -24.49
CA PHE A 236 7.03 15.32 -23.48
C PHE A 236 8.02 14.24 -23.89
N VAL A 237 9.30 14.54 -23.77
CA VAL A 237 10.44 13.63 -23.98
C VAL A 237 11.36 13.70 -22.77
N PRO A 238 12.22 12.68 -22.53
CA PRO A 238 13.14 12.68 -21.40
C PRO A 238 14.02 13.93 -21.38
N VAL A 239 14.19 14.56 -20.21
CA VAL A 239 14.99 15.78 -20.05
C VAL A 239 16.46 15.61 -20.46
N ASN A 240 16.99 14.37 -20.47
CA ASN A 240 18.34 14.02 -20.87
C ASN A 240 18.48 13.62 -22.36
N SER A 241 17.49 13.94 -23.20
CA SER A 241 17.50 13.56 -24.64
C SER A 241 18.61 14.23 -25.49
N GLY A 242 19.29 15.21 -24.91
CA GLY A 242 20.33 16.00 -25.60
C GLY A 242 19.76 17.24 -26.31
N ALA A 243 20.56 18.32 -26.27
CA ALA A 243 20.14 19.63 -26.79
C ALA A 243 19.86 19.61 -28.30
N ASP A 244 20.70 18.95 -29.09
CA ASP A 244 20.57 18.91 -30.56
C ASP A 244 19.28 18.21 -30.99
N LYS A 245 18.97 17.03 -30.43
CA LYS A 245 17.74 16.29 -30.72
C LYS A 245 16.50 17.06 -30.25
N LEU A 246 16.59 17.74 -29.11
CA LEU A 246 15.49 18.54 -28.58
C LEU A 246 15.23 19.75 -29.49
N LEU A 247 16.27 20.43 -29.97
CA LEU A 247 16.17 21.54 -30.92
C LEU A 247 15.56 21.08 -32.26
N GLU A 248 16.00 19.92 -32.78
CA GLU A 248 15.41 19.34 -33.99
C GLU A 248 13.90 19.06 -33.80
N LEU A 249 13.52 18.48 -32.68
CA LEU A 249 12.12 18.21 -32.34
C LEU A 249 11.30 19.50 -32.25
N ILE A 250 11.82 20.54 -31.58
CA ILE A 250 11.17 21.85 -31.47
C ILE A 250 10.93 22.47 -32.85
N ASN A 251 11.94 22.45 -33.73
CA ASN A 251 11.87 23.05 -35.07
C ASN A 251 10.82 22.38 -35.97
N ARG A 252 10.50 21.09 -35.77
CA ARG A 252 9.49 20.36 -36.54
C ARG A 252 8.12 20.23 -35.83
N ALA A 253 8.00 20.75 -34.61
CA ALA A 253 6.83 20.52 -33.78
C ALA A 253 5.56 21.26 -34.23
N GLY A 254 5.68 22.28 -35.09
CA GLY A 254 4.55 23.12 -35.50
C GLY A 254 3.89 23.80 -34.29
N ASP A 255 2.58 23.60 -34.14
CA ASP A 255 1.80 24.17 -33.02
C ASP A 255 1.91 23.34 -31.74
N THR A 256 2.58 22.19 -31.75
CA THR A 256 2.72 21.31 -30.57
C THR A 256 3.75 21.91 -29.60
N GLU A 257 3.34 22.19 -28.35
CA GLU A 257 4.28 22.64 -27.31
C GLU A 257 5.16 21.46 -26.83
N ILE A 258 6.47 21.60 -27.00
CA ILE A 258 7.43 20.60 -26.51
C ILE A 258 7.75 20.86 -25.05
N GLY A 259 7.65 19.81 -24.24
CA GLY A 259 8.04 19.76 -22.85
C GLY A 259 9.07 18.64 -22.59
N VAL A 260 9.62 18.64 -21.40
CA VAL A 260 10.55 17.59 -20.96
C VAL A 260 10.01 16.85 -19.73
N GLU A 261 10.31 15.55 -19.69
CA GLU A 261 9.95 14.68 -18.56
C GLU A 261 11.15 14.50 -17.64
N LEU A 262 10.94 14.71 -16.33
CA LEU A 262 11.94 14.44 -15.31
C LEU A 262 11.86 12.96 -14.85
N PRO A 263 12.98 12.42 -14.29
CA PRO A 263 13.01 11.04 -13.81
C PRO A 263 11.87 10.73 -12.82
N ARG A 264 11.28 9.54 -12.91
CA ARG A 264 10.25 9.07 -11.97
C ARG A 264 10.77 8.91 -10.53
N ALA A 265 12.08 8.72 -10.35
CA ALA A 265 12.75 8.77 -9.06
C ALA A 265 14.06 9.52 -9.20
N MET A 266 14.40 10.35 -8.25
CA MET A 266 15.51 11.29 -8.41
C MET A 266 16.88 10.67 -8.07
N PHE A 267 17.01 9.89 -6.99
CA PHE A 267 18.25 9.20 -6.60
C PHE A 267 19.55 9.98 -6.88
N SER A 268 19.65 11.19 -6.35
CA SER A 268 20.78 12.12 -6.56
C SER A 268 20.88 12.70 -7.99
N LEU A 269 19.76 12.74 -8.72
CA LEU A 269 19.69 13.34 -10.05
C LEU A 269 19.26 14.82 -10.03
N GLU A 270 19.08 15.43 -8.85
CA GLU A 270 18.59 16.82 -8.72
C GLU A 270 19.50 17.80 -9.49
N LYS A 271 20.81 17.79 -9.21
CA LYS A 271 21.76 18.66 -9.90
C LYS A 271 21.89 18.38 -11.42
N PRO A 272 21.99 17.12 -11.89
CA PRO A 272 21.88 16.82 -13.31
C PRO A 272 20.60 17.35 -13.95
N CYS A 273 19.44 17.16 -13.32
CA CYS A 273 18.16 17.66 -13.81
C CYS A 273 18.11 19.20 -13.89
N GLU A 274 18.67 19.92 -12.92
CA GLU A 274 18.77 21.38 -12.97
C GLU A 274 19.55 21.83 -14.23
N LYS A 275 20.67 21.18 -14.54
CA LYS A 275 21.47 21.48 -15.76
C LYS A 275 20.70 21.19 -17.06
N TRP A 276 20.08 20.01 -17.16
CA TRP A 276 19.30 19.64 -18.34
C TRP A 276 18.09 20.56 -18.55
N LEU A 277 17.40 20.93 -17.44
CA LEU A 277 16.29 21.88 -17.52
C LEU A 277 16.74 23.28 -17.95
N SER A 278 17.90 23.74 -17.49
CA SER A 278 18.46 25.04 -17.92
C SER A 278 18.72 25.02 -19.42
N SER A 279 19.38 23.97 -19.96
CA SER A 279 19.61 23.82 -21.40
C SER A 279 18.30 23.72 -22.19
N ALA A 280 17.31 22.97 -21.71
CA ALA A 280 16.01 22.89 -22.38
C ALA A 280 15.28 24.24 -22.38
N LYS A 281 15.36 24.99 -21.30
CA LYS A 281 14.76 26.34 -21.19
C LYS A 281 15.38 27.35 -22.14
N GLU A 282 16.72 27.29 -22.33
CA GLU A 282 17.42 28.11 -23.32
C GLU A 282 16.95 27.83 -24.75
N LEU A 283 16.49 26.61 -25.05
CA LEU A 283 15.87 26.23 -26.32
C LEU A 283 14.38 26.61 -26.40
N GLY A 284 13.81 27.26 -25.38
CA GLY A 284 12.43 27.71 -25.37
C GLY A 284 11.42 26.72 -24.77
N VAL A 285 11.87 25.60 -24.21
CA VAL A 285 10.99 24.66 -23.50
C VAL A 285 10.42 25.30 -22.24
N LYS A 286 9.08 25.23 -22.09
CA LYS A 286 8.38 25.88 -20.97
C LYS A 286 7.87 24.89 -19.92
N TYR A 287 7.57 23.64 -20.31
CA TYR A 287 6.88 22.66 -19.47
C TYR A 287 7.79 21.52 -19.03
N ALA A 288 7.63 21.11 -17.78
CA ALA A 288 8.25 19.94 -17.20
C ALA A 288 7.17 18.98 -16.68
N LEU A 289 7.18 17.72 -17.16
CA LEU A 289 6.34 16.63 -16.67
C LEU A 289 7.03 15.99 -15.45
N CYS A 290 6.37 16.06 -14.30
CA CYS A 290 6.92 15.66 -13.00
C CYS A 290 6.10 14.53 -12.37
N HIS A 291 6.73 13.44 -12.02
CA HIS A 291 6.10 12.25 -11.43
C HIS A 291 6.37 12.07 -9.93
N ASN A 292 7.12 12.97 -9.32
CA ASN A 292 7.42 12.94 -7.88
C ASN A 292 7.66 14.36 -7.36
N ILE A 293 7.59 14.53 -6.03
CA ILE A 293 7.70 15.83 -5.36
C ILE A 293 9.10 16.45 -5.56
N ALA A 294 10.16 15.65 -5.59
CA ALA A 294 11.52 16.17 -5.83
C ALA A 294 11.63 16.77 -7.25
N ALA A 295 11.07 16.10 -8.27
CA ALA A 295 10.99 16.62 -9.63
C ALA A 295 10.20 17.94 -9.69
N VAL A 296 9.05 18.03 -9.01
CA VAL A 296 8.27 19.28 -8.88
C VAL A 296 9.12 20.39 -8.30
N ASN A 297 9.86 20.12 -7.22
CA ASN A 297 10.71 21.14 -6.58
C ASN A 297 11.85 21.61 -7.51
N VAL A 298 12.51 20.68 -8.22
CA VAL A 298 13.57 21.03 -9.17
C VAL A 298 13.02 21.86 -10.34
N ALA A 299 11.89 21.44 -10.93
CA ALA A 299 11.24 22.16 -12.00
C ALA A 299 10.82 23.58 -11.57
N LYS A 300 10.26 23.73 -10.36
CA LYS A 300 9.88 25.03 -9.80
C LYS A 300 11.08 25.95 -9.61
N LYS A 301 12.20 25.44 -9.07
CA LYS A 301 13.45 26.19 -8.91
C LYS A 301 14.01 26.69 -10.25
N CYS A 302 13.88 25.89 -11.31
CA CYS A 302 14.31 26.27 -12.66
C CYS A 302 13.29 27.19 -13.37
N GLY A 303 12.17 27.54 -12.74
CA GLY A 303 11.14 28.40 -13.31
C GLY A 303 10.40 27.76 -14.49
N MET A 304 10.21 26.44 -14.46
CA MET A 304 9.43 25.68 -15.43
C MET A 304 7.95 25.67 -15.03
N LYS A 305 7.05 25.65 -16.01
CA LYS A 305 5.65 25.31 -15.81
C LYS A 305 5.52 23.81 -15.57
N ILE A 306 4.75 23.40 -14.58
CA ILE A 306 4.71 22.01 -14.11
C ILE A 306 3.46 21.32 -14.61
N VAL A 307 3.65 20.17 -15.24
CA VAL A 307 2.60 19.17 -15.48
C VAL A 307 2.81 18.03 -14.51
N GLY A 308 1.88 17.86 -13.56
CA GLY A 308 1.89 16.72 -12.64
C GLY A 308 1.49 15.44 -13.38
N GLY A 309 2.41 14.50 -13.48
CA GLY A 309 2.17 13.21 -14.10
C GLY A 309 1.49 12.21 -13.15
N PHE A 310 1.08 11.06 -13.68
CA PHE A 310 0.39 9.98 -12.93
C PHE A 310 1.16 9.52 -11.68
N GLY A 311 2.49 9.68 -11.66
CA GLY A 311 3.33 9.30 -10.52
C GLY A 311 3.15 10.15 -9.27
N LEU A 312 2.50 11.32 -9.35
CA LEU A 312 2.04 12.07 -8.17
C LEU A 312 0.88 11.38 -7.47
N ASN A 313 0.31 10.37 -8.08
CA ASN A 313 -0.71 9.48 -7.52
C ASN A 313 -1.93 10.22 -6.97
N VAL A 314 -2.49 11.12 -7.76
CA VAL A 314 -3.62 11.96 -7.37
C VAL A 314 -4.92 11.17 -7.41
N PHE A 315 -5.49 10.90 -6.23
CA PHE A 315 -6.65 10.03 -6.02
C PHE A 315 -7.92 10.74 -5.56
N ASN A 316 -7.83 12.00 -5.20
CA ASN A 316 -8.96 12.76 -4.67
C ASN A 316 -8.74 14.26 -4.84
N SER A 317 -9.80 15.04 -4.60
CA SER A 317 -9.77 16.50 -4.76
C SER A 317 -8.78 17.21 -3.83
N ALA A 318 -8.50 16.67 -2.64
CA ALA A 318 -7.50 17.24 -1.74
C ALA A 318 -6.09 17.09 -2.32
N ALA A 319 -5.79 15.92 -2.93
CA ALA A 319 -4.51 15.72 -3.62
C ALA A 319 -4.37 16.63 -4.85
N VAL A 320 -5.47 16.95 -5.56
CA VAL A 320 -5.45 17.95 -6.64
C VAL A 320 -5.05 19.32 -6.09
N LEU A 321 -5.69 19.78 -5.01
CA LEU A 321 -5.35 21.06 -4.38
C LEU A 321 -3.88 21.08 -3.94
N THR A 322 -3.40 20.02 -3.30
CA THR A 322 -1.99 19.91 -2.89
C THR A 322 -1.04 19.99 -4.09
N ALA A 323 -1.34 19.31 -5.20
CA ALA A 323 -0.52 19.36 -6.41
C ALA A 323 -0.47 20.78 -6.99
N LYS A 324 -1.60 21.50 -6.97
CA LYS A 324 -1.67 22.91 -7.40
C LYS A 324 -0.90 23.85 -6.47
N ASP A 325 -1.01 23.68 -5.16
CA ASP A 325 -0.26 24.46 -4.17
C ASP A 325 1.25 24.27 -4.35
N MET A 326 1.67 23.08 -4.75
CA MET A 326 3.07 22.82 -5.14
C MET A 326 3.47 23.51 -6.45
N GLY A 327 2.52 23.98 -7.27
CA GLY A 327 2.74 24.73 -8.49
C GLY A 327 2.41 23.97 -9.78
N ALA A 328 1.71 22.84 -9.72
CA ALA A 328 1.27 22.11 -10.91
C ALA A 328 0.16 22.89 -11.64
N GLU A 329 0.41 23.26 -12.90
CA GLU A 329 -0.58 23.90 -13.78
C GLU A 329 -1.59 22.88 -14.30
N TYR A 330 -1.13 21.68 -14.64
CA TYR A 330 -1.92 20.54 -15.08
C TYR A 330 -1.66 19.35 -14.18
N VAL A 331 -2.66 18.48 -13.97
CA VAL A 331 -2.54 17.30 -13.10
C VAL A 331 -3.14 16.08 -13.77
N THR A 332 -2.35 15.04 -13.96
CA THR A 332 -2.83 13.74 -14.43
C THR A 332 -3.34 12.92 -13.24
N LEU A 333 -4.59 12.49 -13.29
CA LEU A 333 -5.19 11.62 -12.30
C LEU A 333 -4.52 10.22 -12.31
N SER A 334 -4.53 9.55 -11.18
CA SER A 334 -4.01 8.18 -11.10
C SER A 334 -4.82 7.23 -11.97
N PHE A 335 -4.14 6.42 -12.77
CA PHE A 335 -4.76 5.38 -13.61
C PHE A 335 -5.33 4.20 -12.78
N GLU A 336 -5.10 4.14 -11.49
CA GLU A 336 -5.70 3.14 -10.59
C GLU A 336 -7.12 3.52 -10.16
N LEU A 337 -7.60 4.71 -10.53
CA LEU A 337 -8.97 5.14 -10.26
C LEU A 337 -9.95 4.52 -11.26
N SER A 338 -11.10 4.08 -10.78
CA SER A 338 -12.22 3.75 -11.67
C SER A 338 -12.81 5.02 -12.31
N SER A 339 -13.44 4.90 -13.48
CA SER A 339 -14.05 6.03 -14.19
C SER A 339 -15.04 6.83 -13.32
N GLY A 340 -15.87 6.13 -12.54
CA GLY A 340 -16.81 6.78 -11.63
C GLY A 340 -16.14 7.58 -10.50
N LYS A 341 -14.99 7.11 -10.00
CA LYS A 341 -14.20 7.87 -9.01
C LYS A 341 -13.48 9.07 -9.66
N MET A 342 -12.92 8.89 -10.85
CA MET A 342 -12.28 9.98 -11.59
C MET A 342 -13.25 11.12 -11.84
N SER A 343 -14.48 10.83 -12.29
CA SER A 343 -15.49 11.85 -12.61
C SER A 343 -16.01 12.64 -11.40
N ALA A 344 -15.79 12.13 -10.18
CA ALA A 344 -16.16 12.79 -8.93
C ALA A 344 -15.07 13.71 -8.37
N ILE A 345 -13.84 13.68 -8.93
CA ILE A 345 -12.73 14.51 -8.46
C ILE A 345 -12.91 15.95 -8.96
N ALA A 346 -12.95 16.87 -8.02
CA ALA A 346 -13.05 18.30 -8.30
C ALA A 346 -11.66 18.91 -8.58
N GLY A 347 -11.64 19.87 -9.47
CA GLY A 347 -10.48 20.65 -9.86
C GLY A 347 -10.53 20.99 -11.35
N ASP A 348 -9.71 21.97 -11.74
CA ASP A 348 -9.48 22.36 -13.12
C ASP A 348 -8.16 21.80 -13.63
N ASN A 349 -7.96 21.82 -14.93
CA ASN A 349 -6.75 21.33 -15.60
C ASN A 349 -6.38 19.87 -15.27
N LEU A 350 -7.41 19.02 -15.05
CA LEU A 350 -7.22 17.59 -14.80
C LEU A 350 -7.17 16.82 -16.12
N GLY A 351 -6.28 15.85 -16.18
CA GLY A 351 -6.16 14.93 -17.29
C GLY A 351 -6.18 13.46 -16.84
N VAL A 352 -6.38 12.59 -17.79
CA VAL A 352 -6.41 11.14 -17.59
C VAL A 352 -5.45 10.44 -18.53
N VAL A 353 -4.91 9.28 -18.10
CA VAL A 353 -4.13 8.42 -18.99
C VAL A 353 -5.11 7.67 -19.88
N GLY A 354 -5.00 7.88 -21.19
CA GLY A 354 -5.84 7.22 -22.19
C GLY A 354 -5.16 6.03 -22.86
N TYR A 355 -3.85 6.11 -23.06
CA TYR A 355 -3.08 5.09 -23.77
C TYR A 355 -1.76 4.78 -23.08
N GLY A 356 -1.33 3.53 -23.15
CA GLY A 356 0.02 3.08 -22.87
C GLY A 356 0.12 1.82 -22.04
N LYS A 357 1.32 1.28 -21.95
CA LYS A 357 1.68 0.20 -21.04
C LYS A 357 1.87 0.78 -19.64
N LEU A 358 0.95 0.42 -18.73
CA LEU A 358 1.00 0.94 -17.37
C LEU A 358 2.22 0.42 -16.61
N PRO A 359 2.92 1.26 -15.82
CA PRO A 359 4.08 0.84 -15.06
C PRO A 359 3.68 -0.09 -13.90
N LEU A 360 4.44 -1.16 -13.71
CA LEU A 360 4.26 -2.15 -12.66
C LEU A 360 5.31 -2.02 -11.55
N MET A 361 6.56 -1.76 -11.94
CA MET A 361 7.67 -1.71 -10.98
C MET A 361 8.76 -0.78 -11.49
N LEU A 362 9.30 0.06 -10.60
CA LEU A 362 10.50 0.86 -10.83
C LEU A 362 11.63 0.31 -9.97
N THR A 363 12.79 0.02 -10.56
CA THR A 363 13.94 -0.55 -9.86
C THR A 363 15.26 0.04 -10.33
N ARG A 364 16.23 0.10 -9.43
CA ARG A 364 17.64 0.46 -9.77
C ARG A 364 18.43 -0.75 -10.27
N ASN A 365 17.99 -1.96 -9.97
CA ASN A 365 18.58 -3.17 -10.49
C ASN A 365 17.94 -3.49 -11.83
N CYS A 366 18.77 -3.90 -12.81
CA CYS A 366 18.26 -4.36 -14.09
C CYS A 366 17.60 -5.74 -13.93
N PRO A 367 16.30 -5.88 -14.17
CA PRO A 367 15.61 -7.18 -14.03
C PRO A 367 15.99 -8.15 -15.17
N VAL A 368 16.57 -7.67 -16.25
CA VAL A 368 17.00 -8.49 -17.40
C VAL A 368 18.39 -9.08 -17.16
N SER A 369 19.35 -8.30 -16.68
CA SER A 369 20.74 -8.75 -16.49
C SER A 369 21.02 -9.28 -15.08
N GLY A 370 20.16 -9.02 -14.11
CA GLY A 370 20.39 -9.33 -12.70
C GLY A 370 21.57 -8.58 -12.07
N LYS A 371 22.22 -7.67 -12.80
CA LYS A 371 23.40 -6.92 -12.36
C LYS A 371 23.13 -5.42 -12.36
N LYS A 372 23.69 -4.72 -11.36
CA LYS A 372 23.62 -3.27 -11.24
C LYS A 372 24.60 -2.60 -12.19
N GLY A 373 24.11 -1.69 -13.02
CA GLY A 373 24.95 -0.67 -13.67
C GLY A 373 25.73 -1.07 -14.94
N LYS A 374 25.54 -2.25 -15.52
CA LYS A 374 26.15 -2.61 -16.82
C LYS A 374 25.08 -2.94 -17.85
N CYS A 375 24.86 -2.00 -18.78
CA CYS A 375 23.87 -2.12 -19.86
C CYS A 375 24.39 -2.82 -21.13
N ASP A 376 25.55 -3.42 -21.10
CA ASP A 376 26.23 -4.08 -22.22
C ASP A 376 25.64 -5.47 -22.57
N VAL A 377 24.74 -6.00 -21.72
CA VAL A 377 24.24 -7.38 -21.85
C VAL A 377 22.86 -7.47 -22.53
N CYS A 378 22.08 -6.41 -22.55
CA CYS A 378 20.70 -6.50 -23.05
C CYS A 378 20.53 -6.07 -24.51
N SER A 379 21.50 -6.37 -25.39
CA SER A 379 21.45 -6.08 -26.82
C SER A 379 20.02 -6.20 -27.41
N HIS A 380 19.21 -5.16 -27.25
CA HIS A 380 17.89 -4.92 -27.86
C HIS A 380 16.67 -5.73 -27.34
N ASN A 381 16.82 -6.74 -26.47
CA ASN A 381 15.66 -7.50 -25.97
C ASN A 381 15.39 -7.22 -24.48
N ARG A 382 14.85 -6.04 -24.19
CA ARG A 382 14.50 -5.59 -22.83
C ARG A 382 13.17 -6.20 -22.37
N VAL A 383 13.12 -7.53 -22.27
CA VAL A 383 11.90 -8.27 -21.92
C VAL A 383 12.17 -9.22 -20.75
N VAL A 384 11.27 -9.22 -19.79
CA VAL A 384 11.17 -10.23 -18.73
C VAL A 384 9.98 -11.13 -19.05
N VAL A 385 10.16 -12.43 -18.89
CA VAL A 385 9.09 -13.43 -19.11
C VAL A 385 8.73 -14.04 -17.77
N ASP A 386 7.45 -14.08 -17.44
CA ASP A 386 6.97 -14.71 -16.22
C ASP A 386 6.81 -16.24 -16.38
N ARG A 387 6.43 -16.93 -15.31
CA ARG A 387 6.21 -18.38 -15.29
C ARG A 387 5.06 -18.85 -16.19
N MET A 388 4.19 -17.94 -16.62
CA MET A 388 3.06 -18.20 -17.51
C MET A 388 3.41 -17.93 -18.98
N GLY A 389 4.64 -17.50 -19.26
CA GLY A 389 5.11 -17.13 -20.59
C GLY A 389 4.72 -15.72 -21.03
N GLU A 390 4.12 -14.91 -20.14
CA GLU A 390 3.74 -13.52 -20.45
C GLU A 390 4.99 -12.64 -20.51
N ARG A 391 5.05 -11.75 -21.50
CA ARG A 391 6.24 -10.94 -21.83
C ARG A 391 6.03 -9.50 -21.37
N PHE A 392 6.88 -9.03 -20.48
CA PHE A 392 6.86 -7.67 -19.93
C PHE A 392 8.05 -6.87 -20.43
N ASN A 393 7.80 -5.74 -21.04
CA ASN A 393 8.86 -4.85 -21.51
C ASN A 393 9.47 -4.09 -20.32
N VAL A 394 10.76 -3.77 -20.48
CA VAL A 394 11.51 -2.98 -19.51
C VAL A 394 11.97 -1.70 -20.18
N ASP A 395 11.44 -0.57 -19.73
CA ASP A 395 11.90 0.76 -20.14
C ASP A 395 13.05 1.20 -19.24
N CYS A 396 14.16 1.63 -19.82
CA CYS A 396 15.39 1.97 -19.08
C CYS A 396 15.83 3.39 -19.38
N ASN A 397 15.86 4.22 -18.34
CA ASN A 397 16.41 5.56 -18.41
C ASN A 397 16.96 5.99 -17.02
N TYR A 398 17.83 6.96 -16.97
CA TYR A 398 18.40 7.55 -15.75
C TYR A 398 19.05 6.54 -14.78
N GLY A 399 19.58 5.42 -15.28
CA GLY A 399 20.13 4.34 -14.44
C GLY A 399 19.07 3.53 -13.68
N MET A 400 17.83 3.61 -14.11
CA MET A 400 16.69 2.87 -13.58
C MET A 400 16.04 2.02 -14.66
N SER A 401 15.32 0.99 -14.23
CA SER A 401 14.52 0.12 -15.09
C SER A 401 13.08 0.16 -14.62
N GLU A 402 12.16 0.41 -15.53
CA GLU A 402 10.72 0.38 -15.29
C GLU A 402 10.10 -0.82 -16.01
N LEU A 403 9.56 -1.77 -15.26
CA LEU A 403 8.80 -2.87 -15.80
C LEU A 403 7.38 -2.36 -16.11
N VAL A 404 6.95 -2.52 -17.34
CA VAL A 404 5.63 -2.09 -17.79
C VAL A 404 4.73 -3.28 -18.09
N ASN A 405 3.42 -3.07 -18.01
CA ASN A 405 2.42 -4.11 -18.25
C ASN A 405 2.57 -4.68 -19.68
N SER A 406 2.32 -5.98 -19.83
CA SER A 406 2.25 -6.64 -21.14
C SER A 406 1.06 -6.17 -21.98
N LYS A 407 -0.03 -5.77 -21.30
CA LYS A 407 -1.25 -5.27 -21.95
C LYS A 407 -1.24 -3.75 -22.01
N VAL A 408 -1.67 -3.23 -23.13
CA VAL A 408 -1.80 -1.79 -23.37
C VAL A 408 -3.17 -1.32 -22.87
N LEU A 409 -3.20 -0.23 -22.10
CA LEU A 409 -4.42 0.53 -21.88
C LEU A 409 -4.81 1.21 -23.20
N TRP A 410 -6.04 1.00 -23.65
CA TRP A 410 -6.59 1.56 -24.86
C TRP A 410 -7.98 2.11 -24.59
N LEU A 411 -8.16 3.42 -24.65
CA LEU A 411 -9.46 4.07 -24.39
C LEU A 411 -9.93 4.96 -25.57
N ALA A 412 -9.37 4.78 -26.77
CA ALA A 412 -9.81 5.56 -27.95
C ALA A 412 -11.29 5.27 -28.33
N ASP A 413 -11.75 4.07 -28.06
CA ASP A 413 -13.13 3.60 -28.24
C ASP A 413 -14.04 3.83 -27.01
N ARG A 414 -13.47 4.38 -25.94
CA ARG A 414 -14.16 4.67 -24.66
C ARG A 414 -14.07 6.15 -24.30
N ARG A 415 -14.49 6.97 -25.27
CA ARG A 415 -14.51 8.45 -25.12
C ARG A 415 -15.41 8.88 -23.95
N ASP A 416 -16.42 8.07 -23.58
CA ASP A 416 -17.24 8.25 -22.39
C ASP A 416 -16.42 8.34 -21.09
N ILE A 417 -15.23 7.72 -21.06
CA ILE A 417 -14.30 7.75 -19.89
C ILE A 417 -13.36 8.95 -19.96
N THR A 418 -12.92 9.34 -21.16
CA THR A 418 -11.83 10.30 -21.35
C THR A 418 -12.28 11.70 -21.69
N ASP A 419 -13.48 11.87 -22.24
CA ASP A 419 -14.01 13.20 -22.61
C ASP A 419 -14.43 14.00 -21.38
N GLY A 420 -14.34 15.30 -21.51
CA GLY A 420 -14.66 16.24 -20.44
C GLY A 420 -13.51 16.58 -19.50
N TYR A 421 -12.36 15.93 -19.63
CA TYR A 421 -11.11 16.35 -18.97
C TYR A 421 -10.38 17.42 -19.76
N ARG A 422 -9.44 18.13 -19.12
CA ARG A 422 -8.63 19.15 -19.79
C ARG A 422 -7.68 18.54 -20.83
N PHE A 423 -7.23 17.29 -20.62
CA PHE A 423 -6.38 16.58 -21.59
C PHE A 423 -6.42 15.06 -21.40
N ILE A 424 -6.06 14.33 -22.46
CA ILE A 424 -5.77 12.90 -22.43
C ILE A 424 -4.27 12.72 -22.61
N MET A 425 -3.62 12.00 -21.69
CA MET A 425 -2.21 11.65 -21.79
C MET A 425 -2.05 10.31 -22.52
N LEU A 426 -1.34 10.32 -23.65
CA LEU A 426 -0.91 9.14 -24.38
C LEU A 426 0.55 8.84 -24.01
N THR A 427 0.81 7.65 -23.47
CA THR A 427 2.15 7.27 -22.97
C THR A 427 2.77 6.22 -23.87
N PHE A 428 3.82 6.57 -24.57
CA PHE A 428 4.56 5.70 -25.49
C PHE A 428 5.86 5.23 -24.86
N THR A 429 6.14 3.92 -24.95
CA THR A 429 7.32 3.28 -24.36
C THR A 429 8.18 2.60 -25.43
N ASP A 430 7.67 1.57 -26.09
CA ASP A 430 8.39 0.74 -27.08
C ASP A 430 7.76 0.79 -28.48
N GLU A 431 6.70 1.57 -28.66
CA GLU A 431 6.09 1.81 -29.96
C GLU A 431 7.08 2.51 -30.91
N ASP A 432 7.10 2.07 -32.17
CA ASP A 432 7.79 2.78 -33.25
C ASP A 432 7.00 4.02 -33.70
N LYS A 433 7.62 4.85 -34.54
CA LYS A 433 7.01 6.08 -35.09
C LYS A 433 5.69 5.83 -35.79
N MET A 434 5.56 4.73 -36.54
CA MET A 434 4.37 4.38 -37.29
C MET A 434 3.22 4.00 -36.35
N LYS A 435 3.50 3.15 -35.37
CA LYS A 435 2.52 2.76 -34.36
C LYS A 435 2.08 3.94 -33.50
N ALA A 436 3.01 4.81 -33.10
CA ALA A 436 2.68 6.01 -32.34
C ALA A 436 1.79 6.96 -33.16
N GLY A 437 2.09 7.19 -34.43
CA GLY A 437 1.27 7.99 -35.36
C GLY A 437 -0.14 7.42 -35.51
N TYR A 438 -0.27 6.09 -35.66
CA TYR A 438 -1.58 5.42 -35.71
C TYR A 438 -2.40 5.66 -34.43
N VAL A 439 -1.79 5.49 -33.26
CA VAL A 439 -2.46 5.71 -31.97
C VAL A 439 -2.96 7.16 -31.86
N ILE A 440 -2.11 8.15 -32.17
CA ILE A 440 -2.50 9.56 -32.14
C ILE A 440 -3.69 9.81 -33.08
N SER A 441 -3.64 9.30 -34.31
CA SER A 441 -4.73 9.43 -35.29
C SER A 441 -6.05 8.83 -34.77
N ALA A 442 -6.00 7.64 -34.14
CA ALA A 442 -7.18 7.01 -33.56
C ALA A 442 -7.85 7.84 -32.47
N TYR A 443 -7.06 8.54 -31.62
CA TYR A 443 -7.59 9.46 -30.63
C TYR A 443 -8.13 10.79 -31.20
N LEU A 444 -7.72 11.15 -32.40
CA LEU A 444 -8.25 12.32 -33.14
C LEU A 444 -9.51 11.99 -33.95
N GLY A 445 -9.97 10.75 -33.94
CA GLY A 445 -11.13 10.30 -34.71
C GLY A 445 -10.82 9.89 -36.15
N GLY A 446 -9.54 9.63 -36.48
CA GLY A 446 -9.12 8.99 -37.72
C GLY A 446 -9.60 7.54 -37.76
N ASP A 447 -9.67 6.97 -38.97
CA ASP A 447 -10.23 5.63 -39.22
C ASP A 447 -9.73 4.55 -38.25
N LYS A 448 -10.73 3.79 -37.75
CA LYS A 448 -10.55 2.67 -36.80
C LYS A 448 -9.82 1.50 -37.42
#